data_c00860f2f9c2d04276fb7d4f80508b97
#
_entry.id   c00860f2f9c2d04276fb7d4f80508b97
#
_cell.length_a   1.000
_cell.length_b   1.000
_cell.length_c   1.000
_cell.angle_alpha   90.00
_cell.angle_beta   90.00
_cell.angle_gamma   90.00
#
_symmetry.space_group_name_H-M   'P 1'
#
loop_
_entity.id
_entity.type
_entity.pdbx_description
1 polymer ?
#
loop_
_entity_poly.entity_id
_entity_poly.type
_entity_poly.pdbx_seq_one_letter_code
_entity_poly.pdbx_strand_id
1 'polypeptide(L)'
;TGVRAAPDIEVGLIAPMSGPWARQGQVMKSAAELAIASINQQGGIRSLGGAKLKLSVFDAGDSVEKAKNAAQRMVAEAPHLVAATGAYLSSFTLAVTEVTERAQLPMVTFSYSDQITARGFKYVFQTSATGDQQAEGSLPALLAMAEKSSGKRPKTVGIVMDTTAASLAFVKPIRATQLAKLGLTLVVDETFTPPLANATPLIQKVRAKRPDMLLLLPTAISDAKLLLEKMNEFGLGDGRLPTISNGAAILDPDLRANMNVAQLEGVMSVVANWGTSAQKDMSDEFRRRTGEPWATQHFLTTYGDMWIFKAALEAAGKADRASVANALRTMDLSNGPAKFFPGGRVKFDAAGRREGAGLLIVQWQNGVPVTVYPVKEAVAEPRWPKR
;
A
#
# COMPACT_ATOMS: atom_id res chain seq x y z
N THR A 1 31.18 -37.11 9.30
CA THR A 1 30.82 -36.40 8.08
C THR A 1 29.78 -35.34 8.47
N GLY A 2 30.27 -34.10 8.71
CA GLY A 2 29.38 -32.97 9.02
C GLY A 2 28.45 -32.71 7.85
N VAL A 3 27.14 -32.68 8.12
CA VAL A 3 26.14 -32.22 7.14
C VAL A 3 26.43 -30.74 6.87
N ARG A 4 26.87 -30.44 5.67
CA ARG A 4 27.11 -29.04 5.23
C ARG A 4 25.78 -28.33 5.27
N ALA A 5 25.70 -27.17 5.96
CA ALA A 5 24.51 -26.34 5.99
C ALA A 5 24.15 -25.91 4.54
N ALA A 6 22.85 -25.90 4.22
CA ALA A 6 22.37 -25.39 2.94
C ALA A 6 22.74 -23.92 2.78
N PRO A 7 23.15 -23.46 1.58
CA PRO A 7 23.49 -22.05 1.35
C PRO A 7 22.26 -21.16 1.54
N ASP A 8 22.48 -19.94 2.03
CA ASP A 8 21.44 -18.94 2.16
C ASP A 8 20.82 -18.59 0.80
N ILE A 9 19.53 -18.31 0.80
CA ILE A 9 18.77 -17.89 -0.37
C ILE A 9 18.51 -16.41 -0.25
N GLU A 10 18.95 -15.65 -1.25
CA GLU A 10 18.89 -14.19 -1.24
C GLU A 10 17.59 -13.67 -1.88
N VAL A 11 16.87 -12.83 -1.15
CA VAL A 11 15.70 -12.09 -1.61
C VAL A 11 15.95 -10.60 -1.46
N GLY A 12 15.38 -9.80 -2.35
CA GLY A 12 15.61 -8.35 -2.41
C GLY A 12 14.45 -7.53 -1.90
N LEU A 13 14.78 -6.40 -1.30
CA LEU A 13 13.87 -5.30 -1.06
C LEU A 13 14.42 -4.05 -1.73
N ILE A 14 13.68 -3.48 -2.66
CA ILE A 14 13.97 -2.17 -3.22
C ILE A 14 12.88 -1.22 -2.76
N ALA A 15 13.24 -0.18 -2.02
CA ALA A 15 12.27 0.75 -1.44
C ALA A 15 12.92 2.11 -1.20
N PRO A 16 12.14 3.20 -1.16
CA PRO A 16 12.68 4.51 -0.82
C PRO A 16 13.20 4.50 0.61
N MET A 17 14.52 4.71 0.78
CA MET A 17 15.21 4.82 2.07
C MET A 17 15.70 6.25 2.33
N SER A 18 15.49 7.15 1.37
CA SER A 18 15.83 8.56 1.41
C SER A 18 14.71 9.38 0.78
N GLY A 19 14.62 10.69 1.12
CA GLY A 19 13.61 11.59 0.60
C GLY A 19 12.25 11.48 1.28
N PRO A 20 11.18 12.02 0.64
CA PRO A 20 9.86 12.17 1.26
C PRO A 20 9.16 10.87 1.63
N TRP A 21 9.56 9.73 1.05
CA TRP A 21 8.95 8.42 1.32
C TRP A 21 9.84 7.50 2.15
N ALA A 22 10.92 8.04 2.73
CA ALA A 22 11.92 7.25 3.46
C ALA A 22 11.33 6.50 4.65
N ARG A 23 10.39 7.11 5.38
CA ARG A 23 9.74 6.46 6.53
C ARG A 23 9.01 5.18 6.11
N GLN A 24 8.24 5.24 5.03
CA GLN A 24 7.54 4.06 4.51
C GLN A 24 8.52 2.96 4.11
N GLY A 25 9.62 3.31 3.45
CA GLY A 25 10.68 2.37 3.10
C GLY A 25 11.33 1.71 4.32
N GLN A 26 11.59 2.47 5.38
CA GLN A 26 12.13 1.93 6.63
C GLN A 26 11.18 0.93 7.29
N VAL A 27 9.88 1.21 7.28
CA VAL A 27 8.88 0.28 7.81
C VAL A 27 8.84 -1.01 6.98
N MET A 28 8.94 -0.92 5.66
CA MET A 28 9.04 -2.08 4.78
C MET A 28 10.28 -2.93 5.09
N LYS A 29 11.42 -2.30 5.32
CA LYS A 29 12.65 -2.99 5.72
C LYS A 29 12.46 -3.74 7.05
N SER A 30 11.90 -3.09 8.06
CA SER A 30 11.60 -3.72 9.34
C SER A 30 10.66 -4.92 9.17
N ALA A 31 9.65 -4.80 8.32
CA ALA A 31 8.72 -5.89 8.02
C ALA A 31 9.42 -7.09 7.40
N ALA A 32 10.26 -6.85 6.40
CA ALA A 32 11.01 -7.92 5.72
C ALA A 32 11.98 -8.62 6.69
N GLU A 33 12.70 -7.85 7.50
CA GLU A 33 13.62 -8.39 8.50
C GLU A 33 12.90 -9.25 9.54
N LEU A 34 11.76 -8.80 10.06
CA LEU A 34 10.96 -9.55 11.03
C LEU A 34 10.42 -10.85 10.44
N ALA A 35 9.89 -10.79 9.23
CA ALA A 35 9.36 -11.97 8.54
C ALA A 35 10.47 -13.00 8.28
N ILE A 36 11.61 -12.56 7.76
CA ILE A 36 12.75 -13.43 7.48
C ILE A 36 13.29 -14.07 8.77
N ALA A 37 13.40 -13.30 9.86
CA ALA A 37 13.81 -13.85 11.15
C ALA A 37 12.86 -14.97 11.62
N SER A 38 11.56 -14.77 11.49
CA SER A 38 10.54 -15.76 11.83
C SER A 38 10.64 -17.02 10.95
N ILE A 39 10.76 -16.84 9.64
CA ILE A 39 10.90 -17.93 8.67
C ILE A 39 12.15 -18.77 9.01
N ASN A 40 13.28 -18.12 9.23
CA ASN A 40 14.54 -18.78 9.53
C ASN A 40 14.50 -19.52 10.88
N GLN A 41 13.88 -18.93 11.89
CA GLN A 41 13.71 -19.55 13.21
C GLN A 41 12.82 -20.80 13.13
N GLN A 42 11.85 -20.83 12.22
CA GLN A 42 10.94 -21.96 12.02
C GLN A 42 11.52 -23.05 11.11
N GLY A 43 12.79 -22.98 10.76
CA GLY A 43 13.49 -24.01 9.99
C GLY A 43 13.82 -23.63 8.55
N GLY A 44 13.64 -22.39 8.15
CA GLY A 44 13.98 -21.90 6.80
C GLY A 44 13.12 -22.54 5.72
N ILE A 45 13.73 -22.81 4.57
CA ILE A 45 13.08 -23.46 3.43
C ILE A 45 13.31 -24.97 3.51
N ARG A 46 12.32 -25.69 3.98
CA ARG A 46 12.45 -27.13 4.28
C ARG A 46 12.74 -27.98 3.06
N SER A 47 12.08 -27.69 1.93
CA SER A 47 12.31 -28.39 0.66
C SER A 47 13.73 -28.18 0.09
N LEU A 48 14.46 -27.21 0.63
CA LEU A 48 15.84 -26.86 0.25
C LEU A 48 16.81 -27.06 1.43
N GLY A 49 16.60 -28.12 2.22
CA GLY A 49 17.50 -28.50 3.29
C GLY A 49 17.55 -27.53 4.47
N GLY A 50 16.47 -26.77 4.70
CA GLY A 50 16.42 -25.79 5.77
C GLY A 50 17.19 -24.49 5.47
N ALA A 51 17.43 -24.21 4.19
CA ALA A 51 18.12 -22.99 3.77
C ALA A 51 17.46 -21.74 4.35
N LYS A 52 18.27 -20.84 4.88
CA LYS A 52 17.81 -19.57 5.43
C LYS A 52 17.63 -18.52 4.34
N LEU A 53 16.67 -17.63 4.52
CA LEU A 53 16.53 -16.43 3.69
C LEU A 53 17.50 -15.35 4.19
N LYS A 54 18.05 -14.62 3.23
CA LYS A 54 18.91 -13.45 3.45
C LYS A 54 18.34 -12.27 2.68
N LEU A 55 18.21 -11.12 3.35
CA LEU A 55 17.69 -9.89 2.73
C LEU A 55 18.82 -9.03 2.18
N SER A 56 18.65 -8.56 0.94
CA SER A 56 19.45 -7.48 0.36
C SER A 56 18.56 -6.27 0.11
N VAL A 57 18.97 -5.10 0.59
CA VAL A 57 18.18 -3.87 0.55
C VAL A 57 18.83 -2.87 -0.41
N PHE A 58 18.01 -2.29 -1.29
CA PHE A 58 18.43 -1.26 -2.25
C PHE A 58 17.55 -0.03 -2.10
N ASP A 59 18.17 1.13 -1.96
CA ASP A 59 17.48 2.41 -1.83
C ASP A 59 16.99 2.89 -3.20
N ALA A 60 15.68 2.93 -3.37
CA ALA A 60 15.04 3.45 -4.58
C ALA A 60 15.14 4.98 -4.71
N GLY A 61 15.52 5.67 -3.64
CA GLY A 61 15.64 7.12 -3.64
C GLY A 61 14.32 7.85 -3.68
N ASP A 62 14.35 9.05 -4.24
CA ASP A 62 13.22 9.99 -4.24
C ASP A 62 12.76 10.42 -5.65
N SER A 63 13.21 9.72 -6.68
CA SER A 63 12.79 9.97 -8.06
C SER A 63 12.67 8.68 -8.87
N VAL A 64 11.91 8.73 -9.95
CA VAL A 64 11.77 7.61 -10.89
C VAL A 64 13.12 7.20 -11.45
N GLU A 65 13.98 8.16 -11.81
CA GLU A 65 15.33 7.90 -12.32
C GLU A 65 16.20 7.17 -11.29
N LYS A 66 16.21 7.63 -10.05
CA LYS A 66 16.96 6.97 -8.96
C LYS A 66 16.45 5.56 -8.69
N ALA A 67 15.13 5.36 -8.73
CA ALA A 67 14.53 4.04 -8.57
C ALA A 67 14.95 3.07 -9.68
N LYS A 68 14.95 3.52 -10.92
CA LYS A 68 15.42 2.74 -12.06
C LYS A 68 16.91 2.39 -11.92
N ASN A 69 17.74 3.35 -11.56
CA ASN A 69 19.17 3.15 -11.32
C ASN A 69 19.41 2.14 -10.18
N ALA A 70 18.64 2.22 -9.11
CA ALA A 70 18.72 1.26 -8.01
C ALA A 70 18.35 -0.16 -8.46
N ALA A 71 17.33 -0.32 -9.30
CA ALA A 71 16.96 -1.61 -9.87
C ALA A 71 18.10 -2.19 -10.75
N GLN A 72 18.75 -1.35 -11.55
CA GLN A 72 19.89 -1.75 -12.37
C GLN A 72 21.07 -2.22 -11.51
N ARG A 73 21.37 -1.50 -10.41
CA ARG A 73 22.40 -1.92 -9.43
C ARG A 73 22.00 -3.24 -8.76
N MET A 74 20.76 -3.37 -8.34
CA MET A 74 20.25 -4.58 -7.70
C MET A 74 20.47 -5.82 -8.59
N VAL A 75 20.11 -5.72 -9.85
CA VAL A 75 20.27 -6.82 -10.81
C VAL A 75 21.74 -7.13 -11.08
N ALA A 76 22.60 -6.10 -11.15
CA ALA A 76 24.01 -6.27 -11.43
C ALA A 76 24.83 -6.75 -10.24
N GLU A 77 24.55 -6.20 -9.04
CA GLU A 77 25.33 -6.46 -7.82
C GLU A 77 24.83 -7.68 -7.03
N ALA A 78 23.57 -8.08 -7.22
CA ALA A 78 22.97 -9.23 -6.53
C ALA A 78 22.43 -10.26 -7.54
N PRO A 79 23.31 -10.91 -8.33
CA PRO A 79 22.89 -11.85 -9.37
C PRO A 79 22.22 -13.12 -8.82
N HIS A 80 22.38 -13.41 -7.53
CA HIS A 80 21.81 -14.57 -6.86
C HIS A 80 20.40 -14.33 -6.29
N LEU A 81 19.86 -13.13 -6.41
CA LEU A 81 18.47 -12.85 -6.01
C LEU A 81 17.51 -13.78 -6.77
N VAL A 82 16.66 -14.46 -6.04
CA VAL A 82 15.63 -15.34 -6.60
C VAL A 82 14.28 -14.64 -6.75
N ALA A 83 14.06 -13.58 -5.96
CA ALA A 83 12.86 -12.73 -5.98
C ALA A 83 13.16 -11.41 -5.30
N ALA A 84 12.34 -10.40 -5.57
CA ALA A 84 12.39 -9.11 -4.91
C ALA A 84 10.99 -8.57 -4.68
N THR A 85 10.87 -7.64 -3.74
CA THR A 85 9.64 -6.88 -3.48
C THR A 85 9.94 -5.41 -3.26
N GLY A 86 8.91 -4.58 -3.31
CA GLY A 86 9.00 -3.19 -2.90
C GLY A 86 8.59 -2.20 -3.97
N ALA A 87 9.49 -1.25 -4.21
CA ALA A 87 9.35 -0.02 -4.98
C ALA A 87 8.32 0.97 -4.43
N TYR A 88 7.39 0.55 -3.58
CA TYR A 88 6.38 1.32 -2.85
C TYR A 88 5.49 2.19 -3.76
N LEU A 89 6.01 3.30 -4.29
CA LEU A 89 5.28 4.18 -5.21
C LEU A 89 5.08 3.52 -6.57
N SER A 90 3.86 3.58 -7.10
CA SER A 90 3.56 3.04 -8.43
C SER A 90 4.45 3.61 -9.53
N SER A 91 4.79 4.90 -9.47
CA SER A 91 5.70 5.54 -10.42
C SER A 91 7.09 4.89 -10.40
N PHE A 92 7.59 4.55 -9.22
CA PHE A 92 8.86 3.84 -9.06
C PHE A 92 8.75 2.38 -9.54
N THR A 93 7.65 1.73 -9.17
CA THR A 93 7.40 0.33 -9.55
C THR A 93 7.34 0.15 -11.05
N LEU A 94 6.72 1.07 -11.78
CA LEU A 94 6.68 1.05 -13.24
C LEU A 94 8.10 1.05 -13.84
N ALA A 95 8.99 1.89 -13.33
CA ALA A 95 10.38 1.96 -13.80
C ALA A 95 11.22 0.76 -13.35
N VAL A 96 11.11 0.37 -12.08
CA VAL A 96 11.84 -0.77 -11.51
C VAL A 96 11.49 -2.06 -12.23
N THR A 97 10.23 -2.31 -12.51
CA THR A 97 9.76 -3.56 -13.11
C THR A 97 10.13 -3.69 -14.60
N GLU A 98 10.43 -2.61 -15.30
CA GLU A 98 11.05 -2.70 -16.62
C GLU A 98 12.43 -3.37 -16.55
N VAL A 99 13.20 -3.06 -15.50
CA VAL A 99 14.53 -3.64 -15.27
C VAL A 99 14.42 -5.09 -14.79
N THR A 100 13.59 -5.34 -13.79
CA THR A 100 13.43 -6.69 -13.21
C THR A 100 12.84 -7.67 -14.21
N GLU A 101 11.91 -7.24 -15.07
CA GLU A 101 11.35 -8.08 -16.13
C GLU A 101 12.41 -8.55 -17.13
N ARG A 102 13.25 -7.65 -17.61
CA ARG A 102 14.35 -7.99 -18.51
C ARG A 102 15.35 -8.96 -17.88
N ALA A 103 15.59 -8.81 -16.61
CA ALA A 103 16.46 -9.68 -15.83
C ALA A 103 15.78 -11.00 -15.43
N GLN A 104 14.51 -11.18 -15.77
CA GLN A 104 13.70 -12.33 -15.37
C GLN A 104 13.75 -12.58 -13.86
N LEU A 105 13.79 -11.47 -13.08
CA LEU A 105 13.73 -11.49 -11.63
C LEU A 105 12.27 -11.32 -11.18
N PRO A 106 11.68 -12.32 -10.51
CA PRO A 106 10.33 -12.17 -9.98
C PRO A 106 10.23 -10.99 -9.04
N MET A 107 9.30 -10.08 -9.31
CA MET A 107 9.04 -8.89 -8.51
C MET A 107 7.60 -8.91 -8.01
N VAL A 108 7.44 -8.94 -6.70
CA VAL A 108 6.14 -8.83 -6.02
C VAL A 108 5.98 -7.40 -5.52
N THR A 109 4.83 -6.81 -5.73
CA THR A 109 4.57 -5.42 -5.32
C THR A 109 3.14 -5.24 -4.86
N PHE A 110 2.93 -4.32 -3.91
CA PHE A 110 1.60 -3.86 -3.51
C PHE A 110 1.23 -2.50 -4.10
N SER A 111 2.06 -1.95 -4.97
CA SER A 111 1.77 -0.68 -5.65
C SER A 111 0.45 -0.74 -6.41
N TYR A 112 -0.24 0.40 -6.51
CA TYR A 112 -1.66 0.43 -6.87
C TYR A 112 -1.97 0.61 -8.35
N SER A 113 -1.04 1.13 -9.16
CA SER A 113 -1.36 1.43 -10.56
C SER A 113 -1.74 0.15 -11.32
N ASP A 114 -2.86 0.21 -12.04
CA ASP A 114 -3.30 -0.84 -12.96
C ASP A 114 -2.30 -1.03 -14.12
N GLN A 115 -1.51 -0.02 -14.45
CA GLN A 115 -0.51 -0.06 -15.51
C GLN A 115 0.63 -1.05 -15.20
N ILE A 116 0.92 -1.33 -13.93
CA ILE A 116 2.00 -2.23 -13.52
C ILE A 116 1.84 -3.61 -14.17
N THR A 117 0.62 -4.15 -14.16
CA THR A 117 0.30 -5.48 -14.69
C THR A 117 -0.50 -5.43 -16.01
N ALA A 118 -0.51 -4.29 -16.70
CA ALA A 118 -1.16 -4.13 -18.01
C ALA A 118 -0.19 -4.24 -19.19
N ARG A 119 1.10 -4.52 -18.93
CA ARG A 119 2.18 -4.51 -19.93
C ARG A 119 2.54 -5.88 -20.48
N GLY A 120 1.81 -6.93 -20.08
CA GLY A 120 2.10 -8.30 -20.49
C GLY A 120 3.36 -8.89 -19.86
N PHE A 121 3.87 -8.31 -18.77
CA PHE A 121 5.04 -8.81 -18.06
C PHE A 121 4.76 -10.13 -17.36
N LYS A 122 5.76 -11.01 -17.32
CA LYS A 122 5.64 -12.37 -16.79
C LYS A 122 6.28 -12.55 -15.43
N TYR A 123 7.09 -11.60 -15.01
CA TYR A 123 7.86 -11.64 -13.76
C TYR A 123 7.40 -10.57 -12.76
N VAL A 124 6.19 -10.03 -12.93
CA VAL A 124 5.61 -9.01 -12.06
C VAL A 124 4.30 -9.53 -11.46
N PHE A 125 4.19 -9.44 -10.14
CA PHE A 125 3.06 -9.96 -9.37
C PHE A 125 2.56 -8.87 -8.43
N GLN A 126 1.31 -8.46 -8.62
CA GLN A 126 0.68 -7.36 -7.87
C GLN A 126 -0.31 -7.93 -6.84
N THR A 127 -0.02 -7.72 -5.56
CA THR A 127 -0.81 -8.30 -4.45
C THR A 127 -2.01 -7.47 -4.05
N SER A 128 -1.97 -6.16 -4.28
CA SER A 128 -3.06 -5.25 -3.93
C SER A 128 -4.11 -5.18 -5.02
N ALA A 129 -5.36 -4.91 -4.64
CA ALA A 129 -6.34 -4.39 -5.58
C ALA A 129 -5.76 -3.14 -6.23
N THR A 130 -5.96 -2.98 -7.55
CA THR A 130 -5.46 -1.81 -8.27
C THR A 130 -6.22 -0.54 -7.89
N GLY A 131 -5.61 0.63 -8.11
CA GLY A 131 -6.22 1.91 -7.75
C GLY A 131 -7.58 2.14 -8.38
N ASP A 132 -7.76 1.76 -9.63
CA ASP A 132 -9.05 1.82 -10.33
C ASP A 132 -10.09 0.88 -9.69
N GLN A 133 -9.71 -0.36 -9.35
CA GLN A 133 -10.59 -1.29 -8.62
C GLN A 133 -10.96 -0.73 -7.24
N GLN A 134 -10.01 -0.13 -6.54
CA GLN A 134 -10.26 0.50 -5.24
C GLN A 134 -11.24 1.67 -5.35
N ALA A 135 -11.10 2.52 -6.36
CA ALA A 135 -12.01 3.64 -6.61
C ALA A 135 -13.42 3.14 -6.96
N GLU A 136 -13.52 2.19 -7.88
CA GLU A 136 -14.78 1.60 -8.31
C GLU A 136 -15.54 0.91 -7.16
N GLY A 137 -14.83 0.23 -6.30
CA GLY A 137 -15.42 -0.47 -5.14
C GLY A 137 -15.73 0.46 -3.96
N SER A 138 -14.90 1.47 -3.71
CA SER A 138 -15.03 2.32 -2.52
C SER A 138 -16.01 3.46 -2.67
N LEU A 139 -16.07 4.11 -3.83
CA LEU A 139 -16.86 5.34 -3.98
C LEU A 139 -18.37 5.12 -3.75
N PRO A 140 -18.99 4.08 -4.29
CA PRO A 140 -20.39 3.75 -3.96
C PRO A 140 -20.60 3.46 -2.46
N ALA A 141 -19.65 2.74 -1.83
CA ALA A 141 -19.71 2.44 -0.40
C ALA A 141 -19.61 3.69 0.46
N LEU A 142 -18.74 4.65 0.09
CA LEU A 142 -18.61 5.93 0.78
C LEU A 142 -19.89 6.76 0.70
N LEU A 143 -20.53 6.80 -0.47
CA LEU A 143 -21.80 7.51 -0.64
C LEU A 143 -22.93 6.87 0.18
N ALA A 144 -23.03 5.55 0.21
CA ALA A 144 -23.98 4.83 1.03
C ALA A 144 -23.75 5.06 2.54
N MET A 145 -22.49 5.07 2.96
CA MET A 145 -22.07 5.36 4.31
C MET A 145 -22.46 6.78 4.75
N ALA A 146 -22.22 7.76 3.88
CA ALA A 146 -22.61 9.15 4.10
C ALA A 146 -24.14 9.30 4.27
N GLU A 147 -24.90 8.71 3.37
CA GLU A 147 -26.35 8.76 3.40
C GLU A 147 -26.92 8.11 4.67
N LYS A 148 -26.41 6.94 5.04
CA LYS A 148 -26.82 6.22 6.26
C LYS A 148 -26.51 7.03 7.53
N SER A 149 -25.34 7.66 7.59
CA SER A 149 -24.87 8.36 8.80
C SER A 149 -25.43 9.78 8.94
N SER A 150 -25.64 10.50 7.84
CA SER A 150 -26.03 11.92 7.83
C SER A 150 -27.45 12.17 7.31
N GLY A 151 -28.08 11.17 6.70
CA GLY A 151 -29.37 11.33 6.01
C GLY A 151 -29.27 12.04 4.66
N LYS A 152 -28.06 12.39 4.22
CA LYS A 152 -27.82 13.10 2.96
C LYS A 152 -26.76 12.38 2.13
N ARG A 153 -27.05 12.21 0.84
CA ARG A 153 -26.08 11.72 -0.13
C ARG A 153 -25.23 12.87 -0.64
N PRO A 154 -23.90 12.79 -0.63
CA PRO A 154 -23.03 13.79 -1.25
C PRO A 154 -23.35 13.99 -2.72
N LYS A 155 -23.37 15.25 -3.17
CA LYS A 155 -23.62 15.64 -4.57
C LYS A 155 -22.42 16.30 -5.22
N THR A 156 -21.57 16.93 -4.44
CA THR A 156 -20.36 17.60 -4.94
C THR A 156 -19.11 16.99 -4.34
N VAL A 157 -18.06 16.91 -5.12
CA VAL A 157 -16.78 16.34 -4.73
C VAL A 157 -15.64 17.23 -5.15
N GLY A 158 -14.63 17.34 -4.31
CA GLY A 158 -13.34 17.94 -4.64
C GLY A 158 -12.28 16.86 -4.78
N ILE A 159 -11.30 17.10 -5.65
CA ILE A 159 -10.10 16.30 -5.80
C ILE A 159 -8.90 17.21 -5.60
N VAL A 160 -8.04 16.88 -4.64
CA VAL A 160 -6.72 17.46 -4.46
C VAL A 160 -5.74 16.28 -4.40
N MET A 161 -4.90 16.14 -5.39
CA MET A 161 -4.06 14.97 -5.56
C MET A 161 -2.64 15.33 -5.94
N ASP A 162 -1.69 14.48 -5.58
CA ASP A 162 -0.36 14.58 -6.15
C ASP A 162 -0.31 13.97 -7.57
N THR A 163 0.78 14.21 -8.28
CA THR A 163 0.96 13.79 -9.67
C THR A 163 1.51 12.37 -9.81
N THR A 164 1.54 11.57 -8.75
CA THR A 164 2.05 10.20 -8.81
C THR A 164 1.11 9.25 -9.54
N ALA A 165 1.66 8.17 -10.08
CA ALA A 165 0.90 7.18 -10.83
C ALA A 165 -0.20 6.51 -9.99
N ALA A 166 0.02 6.34 -8.67
CA ALA A 166 -0.98 5.77 -7.78
C ALA A 166 -2.22 6.66 -7.66
N SER A 167 -2.02 7.96 -7.46
CA SER A 167 -3.12 8.93 -7.38
C SER A 167 -3.89 9.03 -8.69
N LEU A 168 -3.18 9.04 -9.82
CA LEU A 168 -3.78 9.01 -11.16
C LEU A 168 -4.63 7.76 -11.38
N ALA A 169 -4.17 6.59 -10.96
CA ALA A 169 -4.90 5.32 -11.10
C ALA A 169 -6.23 5.34 -10.33
N PHE A 170 -6.23 5.92 -9.13
CA PHE A 170 -7.44 6.02 -8.30
C PHE A 170 -8.47 6.98 -8.93
N VAL A 171 -8.06 8.13 -9.42
CA VAL A 171 -9.01 9.13 -9.96
C VAL A 171 -9.46 8.84 -11.38
N LYS A 172 -8.73 8.05 -12.14
CA LYS A 172 -9.06 7.73 -13.54
C LYS A 172 -10.50 7.24 -13.74
N PRO A 173 -10.98 6.17 -13.09
CA PRO A 173 -12.36 5.74 -13.26
C PRO A 173 -13.36 6.72 -12.66
N ILE A 174 -12.97 7.48 -11.66
CA ILE A 174 -13.83 8.51 -11.04
C ILE A 174 -14.17 9.56 -12.08
N ARG A 175 -13.17 10.13 -12.75
CA ARG A 175 -13.36 11.14 -13.78
C ARG A 175 -14.03 10.59 -15.04
N ALA A 176 -13.65 9.38 -15.45
CA ALA A 176 -14.13 8.80 -16.71
C ALA A 176 -15.61 8.39 -16.66
N THR A 177 -16.06 7.80 -15.55
CA THR A 177 -17.38 7.16 -15.46
C THR A 177 -18.11 7.40 -14.17
N GLN A 178 -17.45 7.35 -13.01
CA GLN A 178 -18.14 7.30 -11.71
C GLN A 178 -18.82 8.62 -11.35
N LEU A 179 -18.24 9.78 -11.66
CA LEU A 179 -18.86 11.07 -11.37
C LEU A 179 -20.23 11.16 -12.02
N ALA A 180 -20.34 10.85 -13.30
CA ALA A 180 -21.60 10.87 -14.02
C ALA A 180 -22.55 9.79 -13.51
N LYS A 181 -22.06 8.56 -13.38
CA LYS A 181 -22.87 7.40 -12.95
C LYS A 181 -23.45 7.58 -11.55
N LEU A 182 -22.71 8.20 -10.64
CA LEU A 182 -23.11 8.37 -9.24
C LEU A 182 -23.78 9.73 -8.96
N GLY A 183 -23.98 10.56 -9.99
CA GLY A 183 -24.59 11.87 -9.85
C GLY A 183 -23.75 12.87 -9.06
N LEU A 184 -22.42 12.80 -9.19
CA LEU A 184 -21.48 13.68 -8.51
C LEU A 184 -20.99 14.78 -9.44
N THR A 185 -20.91 16.00 -8.93
CA THR A 185 -20.33 17.15 -9.63
C THR A 185 -18.95 17.46 -9.04
N LEU A 186 -17.93 17.48 -9.89
CA LEU A 186 -16.57 17.86 -9.52
C LEU A 186 -16.47 19.38 -9.46
N VAL A 187 -16.25 19.93 -8.27
CA VAL A 187 -16.20 21.38 -8.03
C VAL A 187 -14.80 21.91 -7.72
N VAL A 188 -13.88 21.03 -7.32
CA VAL A 188 -12.46 21.31 -7.13
C VAL A 188 -11.67 20.20 -7.80
N ASP A 189 -10.70 20.57 -8.63
CA ASP A 189 -9.83 19.61 -9.32
C ASP A 189 -8.41 20.18 -9.39
N GLU A 190 -7.60 19.86 -8.38
CA GLU A 190 -6.26 20.41 -8.21
C GLU A 190 -5.22 19.31 -8.09
N THR A 191 -4.05 19.58 -8.67
CA THR A 191 -2.89 18.69 -8.57
C THR A 191 -1.69 19.45 -8.01
N PHE A 192 -0.77 18.70 -7.41
CA PHE A 192 0.51 19.21 -6.96
C PHE A 192 1.62 18.17 -7.17
N THR A 193 2.84 18.65 -7.36
CA THR A 193 4.02 17.80 -7.45
C THR A 193 4.60 17.57 -6.06
N PRO A 194 4.76 16.32 -5.59
CA PRO A 194 5.40 16.07 -4.30
C PRO A 194 6.92 16.31 -4.38
N PRO A 195 7.57 16.80 -3.31
CA PRO A 195 6.97 17.25 -2.05
C PRO A 195 6.27 18.60 -2.17
N LEU A 196 5.14 18.73 -1.47
CA LEU A 196 4.34 19.93 -1.47
C LEU A 196 5.08 21.07 -0.74
N ALA A 197 5.20 22.23 -1.39
CA ALA A 197 5.83 23.40 -0.80
C ALA A 197 4.85 24.23 0.04
N ASN A 198 3.62 24.40 -0.45
CA ASN A 198 2.62 25.27 0.19
C ASN A 198 1.21 24.72 -0.10
N ALA A 199 0.49 24.34 0.94
CA ALA A 199 -0.87 23.83 0.85
C ALA A 199 -1.93 24.94 0.70
N THR A 200 -1.60 26.19 1.01
CA THR A 200 -2.56 27.30 1.09
C THR A 200 -3.37 27.50 -0.17
N PRO A 201 -2.78 27.63 -1.38
CA PRO A 201 -3.58 27.87 -2.59
C PRO A 201 -4.57 26.74 -2.88
N LEU A 202 -4.18 25.50 -2.62
CA LEU A 202 -5.04 24.32 -2.84
C LEU A 202 -6.24 24.34 -1.90
N ILE A 203 -6.01 24.53 -0.62
CA ILE A 203 -7.07 24.46 0.40
C ILE A 203 -7.97 25.71 0.36
N GLN A 204 -7.45 26.87 -0.07
CA GLN A 204 -8.30 28.04 -0.34
C GLN A 204 -9.39 27.73 -1.36
N LYS A 205 -9.06 27.00 -2.43
CA LYS A 205 -10.04 26.60 -3.45
C LYS A 205 -11.06 25.62 -2.89
N VAL A 206 -10.64 24.68 -2.06
CA VAL A 206 -11.55 23.75 -1.37
C VAL A 206 -12.53 24.54 -0.50
N ARG A 207 -12.03 25.47 0.31
CA ARG A 207 -12.86 26.31 1.18
C ARG A 207 -13.86 27.16 0.38
N ALA A 208 -13.43 27.76 -0.72
CA ALA A 208 -14.28 28.60 -1.54
C ALA A 208 -15.42 27.83 -2.21
N LYS A 209 -15.18 26.61 -2.65
CA LYS A 209 -16.14 25.77 -3.38
C LYS A 209 -16.99 24.89 -2.48
N ARG A 210 -16.56 24.60 -1.25
CA ARG A 210 -17.28 23.81 -0.24
C ARG A 210 -17.87 22.49 -0.79
N PRO A 211 -17.04 21.56 -1.30
CA PRO A 211 -17.56 20.27 -1.73
C PRO A 211 -18.20 19.51 -0.57
N ASP A 212 -19.14 18.62 -0.88
CA ASP A 212 -19.75 17.75 0.13
C ASP A 212 -18.76 16.72 0.68
N MET A 213 -17.78 16.33 -0.14
CA MET A 213 -16.67 15.50 0.29
C MET A 213 -15.41 15.83 -0.53
N LEU A 214 -14.26 15.55 0.05
CA LEU A 214 -12.95 15.79 -0.55
C LEU A 214 -12.19 14.48 -0.71
N LEU A 215 -11.73 14.20 -1.92
CA LEU A 215 -10.71 13.20 -2.18
C LEU A 215 -9.36 13.89 -2.09
N LEU A 216 -8.61 13.58 -1.04
CA LEU A 216 -7.32 14.17 -0.71
C LEU A 216 -6.25 13.10 -0.83
N LEU A 217 -5.41 13.20 -1.86
CA LEU A 217 -4.56 12.09 -2.30
C LEU A 217 -3.05 12.42 -2.26
N PRO A 218 -2.48 12.68 -1.09
CA PRO A 218 -1.03 12.73 -0.91
C PRO A 218 -0.46 11.31 -0.80
N THR A 219 0.75 11.07 -1.29
CA THR A 219 1.50 9.84 -1.08
C THR A 219 2.65 10.00 -0.08
N ALA A 220 3.12 11.24 0.12
CA ALA A 220 4.11 11.57 1.14
C ALA A 220 3.44 11.98 2.46
N ILE A 221 3.95 11.48 3.58
CA ILE A 221 3.41 11.78 4.92
C ILE A 221 3.51 13.27 5.23
N SER A 222 4.61 13.91 4.85
CA SER A 222 4.80 15.37 5.03
C SER A 222 3.76 16.18 4.29
N ASP A 223 3.37 15.75 3.09
CA ASP A 223 2.34 16.42 2.30
C ASP A 223 0.95 16.26 2.94
N ALA A 224 0.65 15.06 3.44
CA ALA A 224 -0.58 14.80 4.20
C ALA A 224 -0.69 15.74 5.41
N LYS A 225 0.40 15.90 6.15
CA LYS A 225 0.47 16.80 7.31
C LYS A 225 0.16 18.24 6.93
N LEU A 226 0.85 18.78 5.91
CA LEU A 226 0.64 20.17 5.46
C LEU A 226 -0.80 20.41 5.00
N LEU A 227 -1.38 19.49 4.25
CA LEU A 227 -2.76 19.59 3.77
C LEU A 227 -3.77 19.57 4.90
N LEU A 228 -3.65 18.62 5.83
CA LEU A 228 -4.57 18.50 6.96
C LEU A 228 -4.46 19.69 7.94
N GLU A 229 -3.25 20.17 8.22
CA GLU A 229 -3.05 21.36 9.04
C GLU A 229 -3.71 22.59 8.42
N LYS A 230 -3.55 22.77 7.12
CA LYS A 230 -4.16 23.89 6.41
C LYS A 230 -5.68 23.78 6.38
N MET A 231 -6.21 22.57 6.19
CA MET A 231 -7.66 22.34 6.27
C MET A 231 -8.21 22.71 7.66
N ASN A 232 -7.51 22.34 8.71
CA ASN A 232 -7.91 22.70 10.07
C ASN A 232 -7.87 24.22 10.29
N GLU A 233 -6.81 24.88 9.83
CA GLU A 233 -6.66 26.35 9.90
C GLU A 233 -7.82 27.06 9.20
N PHE A 234 -8.31 26.53 8.10
CA PHE A 234 -9.41 27.09 7.32
C PHE A 234 -10.80 26.62 7.77
N GLY A 235 -10.90 25.94 8.91
CA GLY A 235 -12.18 25.50 9.48
C GLY A 235 -12.79 24.29 8.77
N LEU A 236 -12.02 23.54 7.99
CA LEU A 236 -12.46 22.35 7.26
C LEU A 236 -12.09 21.03 7.96
N GLY A 237 -11.27 21.12 9.02
CA GLY A 237 -10.82 19.96 9.79
C GLY A 237 -11.82 19.53 10.87
N ASP A 238 -11.37 18.66 11.76
CA ASP A 238 -12.16 18.13 12.88
C ASP A 238 -13.48 17.47 12.41
N GLY A 239 -13.41 16.76 11.30
CA GLY A 239 -14.55 16.05 10.71
C GLY A 239 -15.61 16.96 10.05
N ARG A 240 -15.36 18.25 9.89
CA ARG A 240 -16.35 19.17 9.25
C ARG A 240 -16.50 18.92 7.75
N LEU A 241 -15.42 18.73 7.05
CA LEU A 241 -15.41 18.31 5.65
C LEU A 241 -15.03 16.83 5.57
N PRO A 242 -15.93 15.94 5.09
CA PRO A 242 -15.57 14.55 4.85
C PRO A 242 -14.37 14.45 3.92
N THR A 243 -13.29 13.83 4.40
CA THR A 243 -12.03 13.74 3.69
C THR A 243 -11.62 12.29 3.55
N ILE A 244 -11.42 11.86 2.31
CA ILE A 244 -11.10 10.48 1.96
C ILE A 244 -9.82 10.48 1.14
N SER A 245 -8.85 9.67 1.55
CA SER A 245 -7.61 9.45 0.84
C SER A 245 -7.55 8.04 0.23
N ASN A 246 -6.46 7.76 -0.46
CA ASN A 246 -6.12 6.43 -0.96
C ASN A 246 -4.68 6.10 -0.56
N GLY A 247 -4.49 4.97 0.09
CA GLY A 247 -3.18 4.57 0.61
C GLY A 247 -2.97 4.92 2.08
N ALA A 248 -1.80 4.60 2.58
CA ALA A 248 -1.52 4.62 4.02
C ALA A 248 -0.78 5.87 4.52
N ALA A 249 -0.37 6.78 3.63
CA ALA A 249 0.34 7.99 4.06
C ALA A 249 -0.43 8.80 5.09
N ILE A 250 -1.73 8.98 4.87
CA ILE A 250 -2.61 9.75 5.75
C ILE A 250 -2.98 9.01 7.06
N LEU A 251 -2.61 7.73 7.16
CA LEU A 251 -2.88 6.87 8.32
C LEU A 251 -1.61 6.58 9.14
N ASP A 252 -0.50 7.22 8.81
CA ASP A 252 0.80 6.93 9.43
C ASP A 252 0.86 7.40 10.88
N PRO A 253 1.46 6.60 11.80
CA PRO A 253 1.68 6.99 13.18
C PRO A 253 2.40 8.32 13.38
N ASP A 254 3.25 8.69 12.43
CA ASP A 254 4.02 9.95 12.47
C ASP A 254 3.11 11.18 12.46
N LEU A 255 1.95 11.10 11.83
CA LEU A 255 0.97 12.18 11.85
C LEU A 255 0.43 12.42 13.28
N ARG A 256 0.09 11.35 14.00
CA ARG A 256 -0.35 11.48 15.40
C ARG A 256 0.74 12.05 16.31
N ALA A 257 1.99 11.66 16.07
CA ALA A 257 3.12 12.15 16.86
C ALA A 257 3.41 13.64 16.66
N ASN A 258 3.05 14.21 15.49
CA ASN A 258 3.44 15.56 15.09
C ASN A 258 2.28 16.52 14.82
N MET A 259 1.03 16.09 15.11
CA MET A 259 -0.18 16.89 14.90
C MET A 259 -1.08 16.82 16.12
N ASN A 260 -2.00 17.78 16.21
CA ASN A 260 -3.11 17.66 17.14
C ASN A 260 -4.06 16.55 16.66
N VAL A 261 -4.35 15.60 17.51
CA VAL A 261 -5.21 14.44 17.21
C VAL A 261 -6.57 14.84 16.64
N ALA A 262 -7.14 15.96 17.12
CA ALA A 262 -8.41 16.47 16.61
C ALA A 262 -8.37 16.79 15.11
N GLN A 263 -7.21 17.13 14.55
CA GLN A 263 -7.03 17.41 13.12
C GLN A 263 -7.14 16.16 12.25
N LEU A 264 -7.00 14.98 12.85
CA LEU A 264 -7.06 13.68 12.18
C LEU A 264 -8.46 13.04 12.26
N GLU A 265 -9.27 13.44 13.26
CA GLU A 265 -10.55 12.80 13.55
C GLU A 265 -11.46 12.76 12.31
N GLY A 266 -11.98 11.58 12.00
CA GLY A 266 -12.92 11.38 10.91
C GLY A 266 -12.30 11.20 9.53
N VAL A 267 -11.02 11.50 9.35
CA VAL A 267 -10.31 11.31 8.07
C VAL A 267 -10.30 9.82 7.72
N MET A 268 -10.64 9.50 6.48
CA MET A 268 -10.67 8.12 5.95
C MET A 268 -9.60 7.90 4.92
N SER A 269 -9.23 6.64 4.73
CA SER A 269 -8.45 6.22 3.57
C SER A 269 -8.91 4.87 3.06
N VAL A 270 -8.91 4.74 1.74
CA VAL A 270 -9.11 3.46 1.05
C VAL A 270 -7.75 2.81 0.90
N VAL A 271 -7.62 1.60 1.44
CA VAL A 271 -6.34 0.86 1.44
C VAL A 271 -6.56 -0.57 0.94
N ALA A 272 -5.50 -1.19 0.47
CA ALA A 272 -5.51 -2.57 0.00
C ALA A 272 -5.19 -3.58 1.12
N ASN A 273 -4.71 -3.11 2.26
CA ASN A 273 -4.44 -3.95 3.42
C ASN A 273 -4.44 -3.10 4.69
N TRP A 274 -4.96 -3.67 5.77
CA TRP A 274 -4.92 -3.07 7.10
C TRP A 274 -5.11 -4.17 8.16
N GLY A 275 -4.85 -3.85 9.42
CA GLY A 275 -4.94 -4.82 10.51
C GLY A 275 -6.36 -5.36 10.70
N THR A 276 -6.48 -6.68 10.70
CA THR A 276 -7.68 -7.44 11.05
C THR A 276 -7.36 -8.40 12.20
N SER A 277 -8.35 -9.12 12.69
CA SER A 277 -8.12 -10.13 13.74
C SER A 277 -7.14 -11.23 13.32
N ALA A 278 -7.11 -11.58 12.04
CA ALA A 278 -6.19 -12.59 11.50
C ALA A 278 -4.70 -12.18 11.56
N GLN A 279 -4.43 -10.88 11.69
CA GLN A 279 -3.08 -10.30 11.69
C GLN A 279 -2.64 -9.80 13.06
N LYS A 280 -3.41 -10.09 14.10
CA LYS A 280 -3.20 -9.54 15.44
C LYS A 280 -1.82 -9.89 16.00
N ASP A 281 -1.42 -11.16 15.95
CA ASP A 281 -0.15 -11.61 16.53
C ASP A 281 1.05 -10.95 15.86
N MET A 282 1.03 -10.84 14.54
CA MET A 282 2.06 -10.18 13.75
C MET A 282 2.13 -8.67 14.07
N SER A 283 0.99 -8.01 14.14
CA SER A 283 0.91 -6.59 14.49
C SER A 283 1.41 -6.33 15.92
N ASP A 284 1.07 -7.18 16.87
CA ASP A 284 1.54 -7.08 18.25
C ASP A 284 3.06 -7.25 18.35
N GLU A 285 3.65 -8.18 17.61
CA GLU A 285 5.09 -8.38 17.56
C GLU A 285 5.81 -7.17 16.96
N PHE A 286 5.28 -6.62 15.85
CA PHE A 286 5.79 -5.39 15.25
C PHE A 286 5.82 -4.24 16.25
N ARG A 287 4.72 -4.05 16.97
CA ARG A 287 4.61 -2.99 17.98
C ARG A 287 5.64 -3.18 19.10
N ARG A 288 5.83 -4.39 19.59
CA ARG A 288 6.81 -4.67 20.65
C ARG A 288 8.24 -4.40 20.19
N ARG A 289 8.58 -4.76 18.95
CA ARG A 289 9.95 -4.64 18.45
C ARG A 289 10.32 -3.26 17.96
N THR A 290 9.37 -2.50 17.45
CA THR A 290 9.64 -1.20 16.82
C THR A 290 9.19 0.00 17.66
N GLY A 291 8.30 -0.20 18.64
CA GLY A 291 7.65 0.88 19.38
C GLY A 291 6.57 1.60 18.57
N GLU A 292 6.30 1.19 17.34
CA GLU A 292 5.23 1.75 16.51
C GLU A 292 3.87 1.45 17.14
N PRO A 293 2.93 2.41 17.17
CA PRO A 293 1.63 2.21 17.81
C PRO A 293 0.69 1.29 17.04
N TRP A 294 0.84 1.18 15.72
CA TRP A 294 0.12 0.22 14.85
C TRP A 294 0.92 -0.12 13.61
N ALA A 295 0.53 -1.22 12.98
CA ALA A 295 1.10 -1.68 11.71
C ALA A 295 0.29 -1.09 10.55
N THR A 296 0.99 -0.49 9.60
CA THR A 296 0.39 0.04 8.37
C THR A 296 0.35 -1.01 7.26
N GLN A 297 -0.34 -0.72 6.15
CA GLN A 297 -0.44 -1.67 5.04
C GLN A 297 0.93 -2.06 4.48
N HIS A 298 1.88 -1.14 4.38
CA HIS A 298 3.19 -1.45 3.83
C HIS A 298 4.03 -2.35 4.74
N PHE A 299 3.80 -2.32 6.07
CA PHE A 299 4.33 -3.36 6.95
C PHE A 299 3.67 -4.70 6.68
N LEU A 300 2.34 -4.75 6.73
CA LEU A 300 1.57 -5.99 6.61
C LEU A 300 1.83 -6.72 5.30
N THR A 301 1.85 -5.99 4.19
CA THR A 301 2.06 -6.58 2.86
C THR A 301 3.51 -7.00 2.63
N THR A 302 4.48 -6.21 3.06
CA THR A 302 5.90 -6.59 2.92
C THR A 302 6.23 -7.82 3.77
N TYR A 303 5.68 -7.89 4.98
CA TYR A 303 5.78 -9.07 5.84
C TYR A 303 5.20 -10.29 5.12
N GLY A 304 4.00 -10.16 4.58
CA GLY A 304 3.33 -11.22 3.83
C GLY A 304 4.08 -11.65 2.58
N ASP A 305 4.73 -10.71 1.88
CA ASP A 305 5.52 -11.00 0.68
C ASP A 305 6.68 -11.96 0.96
N MET A 306 7.35 -11.81 2.11
CA MET A 306 8.41 -12.73 2.52
C MET A 306 7.88 -14.15 2.73
N TRP A 307 6.68 -14.30 3.29
CA TRP A 307 6.01 -15.58 3.43
C TRP A 307 5.52 -16.14 2.10
N ILE A 308 5.15 -15.30 1.14
CA ILE A 308 4.89 -15.72 -0.25
C ILE A 308 6.16 -16.29 -0.87
N PHE A 309 7.32 -15.64 -0.68
CA PHE A 309 8.59 -16.16 -1.18
C PHE A 309 8.94 -17.51 -0.57
N LYS A 310 8.73 -17.67 0.75
CA LYS A 310 8.90 -18.97 1.40
C LYS A 310 8.00 -20.03 0.75
N ALA A 311 6.73 -19.75 0.57
CA ALA A 311 5.79 -20.71 -0.03
C ALA A 311 6.17 -21.06 -1.47
N ALA A 312 6.61 -20.08 -2.25
CA ALA A 312 7.06 -20.30 -3.63
C ALA A 312 8.32 -21.19 -3.69
N LEU A 313 9.31 -20.93 -2.83
CA LEU A 313 10.51 -21.73 -2.74
C LEU A 313 10.23 -23.16 -2.29
N GLU A 314 9.35 -23.35 -1.31
CA GLU A 314 8.93 -24.68 -0.85
C GLU A 314 8.29 -25.48 -1.99
N ALA A 315 7.39 -24.85 -2.75
CA ALA A 315 6.72 -25.49 -3.89
C ALA A 315 7.66 -25.76 -5.06
N ALA A 316 8.58 -24.83 -5.33
CA ALA A 316 9.53 -24.94 -6.45
C ALA A 316 10.58 -26.02 -6.23
N GLY A 317 11.04 -26.21 -4.98
CA GLY A 317 12.14 -27.14 -4.66
C GLY A 317 13.47 -26.75 -5.31
N LYS A 318 13.59 -25.54 -5.84
CA LYS A 318 14.79 -24.94 -6.43
C LYS A 318 14.84 -23.45 -6.13
N ALA A 319 16.04 -22.96 -5.85
CA ALA A 319 16.29 -21.55 -5.56
C ALA A 319 16.81 -20.80 -6.79
N ASP A 320 16.02 -20.76 -7.84
CA ASP A 320 16.32 -19.98 -9.05
C ASP A 320 15.10 -19.15 -9.48
N ARG A 321 15.35 -18.10 -10.27
CA ARG A 321 14.32 -17.14 -10.68
C ARG A 321 13.18 -17.77 -11.46
N ALA A 322 13.52 -18.66 -12.41
CA ALA A 322 12.51 -19.31 -13.26
C ALA A 322 11.57 -20.21 -12.46
N SER A 323 12.12 -20.99 -11.53
CA SER A 323 11.35 -21.89 -10.68
C SER A 323 10.46 -21.13 -9.71
N VAL A 324 10.98 -20.06 -9.10
CA VAL A 324 10.19 -19.17 -8.20
C VAL A 324 9.08 -18.47 -8.98
N ALA A 325 9.36 -17.92 -10.15
CA ALA A 325 8.35 -17.29 -11.01
C ALA A 325 7.23 -18.27 -11.38
N ASN A 326 7.58 -19.51 -11.74
CA ASN A 326 6.60 -20.52 -12.06
C ASN A 326 5.74 -20.89 -10.85
N ALA A 327 6.36 -21.01 -9.68
CA ALA A 327 5.63 -21.29 -8.44
C ALA A 327 4.65 -20.15 -8.08
N LEU A 328 5.04 -18.89 -8.30
CA LEU A 328 4.16 -17.73 -8.11
C LEU A 328 2.97 -17.76 -9.08
N ARG A 329 3.21 -18.09 -10.36
CA ARG A 329 2.15 -18.14 -11.39
C ARG A 329 1.12 -19.25 -11.13
N THR A 330 1.54 -20.34 -10.53
CA THR A 330 0.69 -21.53 -10.29
C THR A 330 0.17 -21.61 -8.85
N MET A 331 0.58 -20.69 -8.01
CA MET A 331 0.21 -20.64 -6.60
C MET A 331 -1.31 -20.45 -6.43
N ASP A 332 -1.90 -21.20 -5.52
CA ASP A 332 -3.28 -21.02 -5.06
C ASP A 332 -3.34 -21.36 -3.57
N LEU A 333 -3.19 -20.34 -2.74
CA LEU A 333 -3.15 -20.48 -1.28
C LEU A 333 -4.41 -19.88 -0.66
N SER A 334 -5.06 -20.61 0.23
CA SER A 334 -6.18 -20.16 1.05
C SER A 334 -5.87 -20.15 2.54
N ASN A 335 -4.67 -20.53 2.91
CA ASN A 335 -4.14 -20.52 4.29
C ASN A 335 -2.67 -20.08 4.27
N GLY A 336 -1.96 -20.17 5.40
CA GLY A 336 -0.59 -19.69 5.48
C GLY A 336 -0.46 -18.21 5.13
N PRO A 337 0.35 -17.83 4.12
CA PRO A 337 0.54 -16.43 3.72
C PRO A 337 -0.76 -15.71 3.31
N ALA A 338 -1.78 -16.44 2.87
CA ALA A 338 -3.05 -15.87 2.44
C ALA A 338 -3.74 -15.05 3.53
N LYS A 339 -3.50 -15.37 4.80
CA LYS A 339 -4.06 -14.62 5.94
C LYS A 339 -3.57 -13.18 6.06
N PHE A 340 -2.44 -12.85 5.42
CA PHE A 340 -1.87 -11.50 5.45
C PHE A 340 -2.47 -10.56 4.41
N PHE A 341 -3.34 -11.07 3.56
CA PHE A 341 -3.91 -10.31 2.43
C PHE A 341 -5.44 -10.32 2.48
N PRO A 342 -6.10 -9.16 2.32
CA PRO A 342 -7.56 -9.08 2.25
C PRO A 342 -8.12 -10.00 1.17
N GLY A 343 -9.20 -10.70 1.50
CA GLY A 343 -9.77 -11.75 0.66
C GLY A 343 -9.28 -13.16 1.00
N GLY A 344 -8.19 -13.29 1.76
CA GLY A 344 -7.71 -14.58 2.28
C GLY A 344 -7.25 -15.57 1.22
N ARG A 345 -6.76 -15.09 0.08
CA ARG A 345 -6.27 -15.92 -1.02
C ARG A 345 -5.05 -15.31 -1.69
N VAL A 346 -4.05 -16.13 -1.99
CA VAL A 346 -2.92 -15.75 -2.85
C VAL A 346 -2.94 -16.64 -4.08
N LYS A 347 -3.51 -16.10 -5.14
CA LYS A 347 -3.50 -16.66 -6.50
C LYS A 347 -3.38 -15.51 -7.47
N PHE A 348 -2.43 -15.59 -8.37
CA PHE A 348 -2.23 -14.57 -9.41
C PHE A 348 -2.90 -15.02 -10.71
N ASP A 349 -3.58 -14.09 -11.37
CA ASP A 349 -4.15 -14.31 -12.69
C ASP A 349 -3.06 -14.26 -13.78
N ALA A 350 -3.46 -14.43 -15.04
CA ALA A 350 -2.53 -14.44 -16.17
C ALA A 350 -1.74 -13.12 -16.32
N ALA A 351 -2.28 -12.01 -15.85
CA ALA A 351 -1.61 -10.71 -15.86
C ALA A 351 -0.67 -10.49 -14.67
N GLY A 352 -0.71 -11.37 -13.65
CA GLY A 352 0.05 -11.24 -12.43
C GLY A 352 -0.68 -10.50 -11.31
N ARG A 353 -1.98 -10.27 -11.43
CA ARG A 353 -2.80 -9.66 -10.37
C ARG A 353 -3.33 -10.71 -9.42
N ARG A 354 -3.29 -10.40 -8.13
CA ARG A 354 -3.87 -11.30 -7.12
C ARG A 354 -5.39 -11.31 -7.25
N GLU A 355 -5.95 -12.51 -7.43
CA GLU A 355 -7.39 -12.71 -7.54
C GLU A 355 -8.08 -12.47 -6.19
N GLY A 356 -9.27 -11.88 -6.21
CA GLY A 356 -10.05 -11.62 -5.01
C GLY A 356 -9.42 -10.58 -4.07
N ALA A 357 -8.47 -9.78 -4.55
CA ALA A 357 -7.88 -8.69 -3.77
C ALA A 357 -8.96 -7.68 -3.41
N GLY A 358 -9.23 -7.54 -2.12
CA GLY A 358 -10.22 -6.62 -1.58
C GLY A 358 -9.64 -5.28 -1.20
N LEU A 359 -10.53 -4.34 -0.91
CA LEU A 359 -10.17 -3.05 -0.31
C LEU A 359 -10.72 -2.96 1.10
N LEU A 360 -10.10 -2.10 1.90
CA LEU A 360 -10.58 -1.72 3.23
C LEU A 360 -10.74 -0.20 3.27
N ILE A 361 -11.71 0.28 4.04
CA ILE A 361 -11.78 1.69 4.39
C ILE A 361 -11.45 1.80 5.87
N VAL A 362 -10.49 2.66 6.15
CA VAL A 362 -9.94 2.90 7.49
C VAL A 362 -10.22 4.33 7.88
N GLN A 363 -10.65 4.56 9.11
CA GLN A 363 -11.00 5.89 9.60
C GLN A 363 -10.29 6.20 10.91
N TRP A 364 -9.76 7.41 11.03
CA TRP A 364 -9.28 7.95 12.29
C TRP A 364 -10.44 8.15 13.26
N GLN A 365 -10.41 7.41 14.36
CA GLN A 365 -11.38 7.52 15.46
C GLN A 365 -10.64 7.53 16.79
N ASN A 366 -10.81 8.59 17.57
CA ASN A 366 -10.18 8.73 18.88
C ASN A 366 -8.65 8.54 18.84
N GLY A 367 -8.01 9.07 17.83
CA GLY A 367 -6.55 9.08 17.68
C GLY A 367 -5.92 7.79 17.14
N VAL A 368 -6.73 6.85 16.64
CA VAL A 368 -6.24 5.63 15.98
C VAL A 368 -6.99 5.36 14.68
N PRO A 369 -6.33 4.86 13.65
CA PRO A 369 -7.00 4.45 12.42
C PRO A 369 -7.56 3.05 12.57
N VAL A 370 -8.87 2.91 12.36
CA VAL A 370 -9.61 1.65 12.53
C VAL A 370 -10.37 1.29 11.27
N THR A 371 -10.42 0.00 10.96
CA THR A 371 -11.15 -0.52 9.80
C THR A 371 -12.66 -0.36 10.03
N VAL A 372 -13.35 0.29 9.10
CA VAL A 372 -14.80 0.54 9.13
C VAL A 372 -15.56 -0.10 7.97
N TYR A 373 -14.85 -0.63 6.95
CA TYR A 373 -15.46 -1.28 5.79
C TYR A 373 -14.48 -2.31 5.19
N PRO A 374 -14.94 -3.43 4.64
CA PRO A 374 -16.32 -3.92 4.62
C PRO A 374 -16.81 -4.35 6.01
N VAL A 375 -18.11 -4.52 6.17
CA VAL A 375 -18.74 -4.83 7.47
C VAL A 375 -18.13 -6.06 8.15
N LYS A 376 -17.81 -7.09 7.38
CA LYS A 376 -17.21 -8.34 7.91
C LYS A 376 -15.80 -8.15 8.48
N GLU A 377 -15.08 -7.12 8.06
CA GLU A 377 -13.71 -6.79 8.50
C GLU A 377 -13.70 -5.60 9.47
N ALA A 378 -14.83 -4.91 9.62
CA ALA A 378 -14.93 -3.71 10.43
C ALA A 378 -14.77 -4.02 11.91
N VAL A 379 -14.00 -3.17 12.60
CA VAL A 379 -13.83 -3.18 14.06
C VAL A 379 -14.57 -2.04 14.73
N ALA A 380 -15.12 -1.11 13.94
CA ALA A 380 -15.89 0.04 14.40
C ALA A 380 -16.90 0.45 13.32
N GLU A 381 -17.95 1.15 13.74
CA GLU A 381 -18.89 1.79 12.82
C GLU A 381 -18.24 3.02 12.17
N PRO A 382 -18.47 3.28 10.88
CA PRO A 382 -18.01 4.51 10.25
C PRO A 382 -18.75 5.72 10.82
N ARG A 383 -18.03 6.83 10.97
CA ARG A 383 -18.55 8.11 11.42
C ARG A 383 -18.45 9.08 10.25
N TRP A 384 -19.60 9.48 9.72
CA TRP A 384 -19.64 10.60 8.81
C TRP A 384 -19.69 11.89 9.63
N PRO A 385 -19.05 12.99 9.18
CA PRO A 385 -18.88 14.16 10.01
C PRO A 385 -20.20 14.64 10.62
N LYS A 386 -20.16 14.87 11.92
CA LYS A 386 -21.24 15.57 12.61
C LYS A 386 -21.21 17.03 12.17
N ARG A 387 -22.33 17.54 11.78
CA ARG A 387 -22.53 18.97 11.51
C ARG A 387 -22.75 19.71 12.84
#